data_44f17b9326552a9e5336ea45e4314329
#
_entry.id   44f17b9326552a9e5336ea45e4314329
#
_cell.length_a   1.000
_cell.length_b   1.000
_cell.length_c   1.000
_cell.angle_alpha   90.00
_cell.angle_beta   90.00
_cell.angle_gamma   90.00
#
_symmetry.space_group_name_H-M   'P 1'
#
loop_
_entity.id
_entity.type
_entity.pdbx_description
1 polymer ?
#
loop_
_entity_poly.entity_id
_entity_poly.type
_entity_poly.pdbx_seq_one_letter_code
_entity_poly.pdbx_strand_id
1 'polypeptide(L)'
;ICNACRYCEGFCAVFPAMELRRTFSDQDLKYLANLCHNCRGCYYACQYAPPHEFDLNLPRSLAELRQETYRELSWPKAMKGFFRNNGLIVSLIAALAITLVLLLTLLLQGGEVLFASHTGEGAFYRVIPYAAMVVPFSLAAVLLLISLCKGFIHFWRATGETTRSLKRRPAHLRAVWDVLRLKYLDGGGHGCNYPDDRFSMIRRNFHHAVFYGFMLCLASTTVAFF
;
A
#
# COMPACT_ATOMS: atom_id res chain seq x y z
N ILE A 1 24.91 7.42 -12.05
CA ILE A 1 25.76 6.37 -11.52
C ILE A 1 25.15 5.00 -11.82
N CYS A 2 23.96 4.67 -11.29
CA CYS A 2 23.36 3.32 -11.43
C CYS A 2 23.23 2.88 -12.89
N ASN A 3 22.82 3.76 -13.79
CA ASN A 3 22.65 3.47 -15.22
C ASN A 3 23.96 3.18 -15.96
N ALA A 4 25.08 3.67 -15.43
CA ALA A 4 26.40 3.40 -15.95
C ALA A 4 27.02 2.12 -15.33
N CYS A 5 26.80 1.90 -14.04
CA CYS A 5 27.37 0.77 -13.30
C CYS A 5 26.67 -0.56 -13.59
N ARG A 6 25.34 -0.60 -13.62
CA ARG A 6 24.46 -1.76 -13.90
C ARG A 6 24.67 -3.01 -13.04
N TYR A 7 25.46 -2.93 -11.99
CA TYR A 7 25.75 -4.09 -11.13
C TYR A 7 24.50 -4.73 -10.53
N CYS A 8 23.46 -3.93 -10.25
CA CYS A 8 22.22 -4.38 -9.62
C CYS A 8 21.11 -4.78 -10.62
N GLU A 9 21.43 -4.97 -11.90
CA GLU A 9 20.44 -5.25 -12.96
C GLU A 9 19.51 -6.42 -12.62
N GLY A 10 20.03 -7.50 -12.04
CA GLY A 10 19.27 -8.68 -11.66
C GLY A 10 18.53 -8.60 -10.32
N PHE A 11 18.64 -7.52 -9.53
CA PHE A 11 18.12 -7.48 -8.16
C PHE A 11 16.61 -7.25 -8.10
N CYS A 12 16.06 -6.38 -8.94
CA CYS A 12 14.65 -6.09 -8.93
C CYS A 12 14.17 -5.42 -10.23
N ALA A 13 12.88 -5.13 -10.33
CA ALA A 13 12.27 -4.51 -11.52
C ALA A 13 12.72 -3.05 -11.78
N VAL A 14 13.29 -2.36 -10.79
CA VAL A 14 13.70 -0.95 -10.92
C VAL A 14 14.83 -0.80 -11.93
N PHE A 15 15.85 -1.66 -11.89
CA PHE A 15 17.04 -1.50 -12.72
C PHE A 15 16.77 -1.73 -14.20
N PRO A 16 16.11 -2.82 -14.65
CA PRO A 16 15.71 -2.96 -16.04
C PRO A 16 14.82 -1.81 -16.54
N ALA A 17 13.94 -1.30 -15.70
CA ALA A 17 13.11 -0.15 -16.07
C ALA A 17 13.92 1.15 -16.18
N MET A 18 14.95 1.32 -15.34
CA MET A 18 15.88 2.45 -15.37
C MET A 18 16.75 2.43 -16.64
N GLU A 19 17.21 1.28 -17.04
CA GLU A 19 18.11 1.10 -18.21
C GLU A 19 17.44 1.42 -19.55
N LEU A 20 16.11 1.37 -19.61
CA LEU A 20 15.35 1.80 -20.78
C LEU A 20 15.42 3.31 -21.04
N ARG A 21 15.99 4.09 -20.10
CA ARG A 21 16.06 5.55 -20.16
C ARG A 21 17.52 6.02 -20.14
N ARG A 22 17.88 6.91 -21.05
CA ARG A 22 19.18 7.60 -21.02
C ARG A 22 19.17 8.81 -20.08
N THR A 23 18.06 9.51 -20.07
CA THR A 23 17.78 10.66 -19.20
C THR A 23 16.47 10.40 -18.49
N PHE A 24 16.29 10.97 -17.30
CA PHE A 24 15.10 10.76 -16.49
C PHE A 24 14.27 12.02 -16.46
N SER A 25 13.03 11.94 -16.90
CA SER A 25 12.00 12.93 -16.66
C SER A 25 11.41 12.75 -15.25
N ASP A 26 10.68 13.76 -14.77
CA ASP A 26 9.93 13.64 -13.50
C ASP A 26 8.95 12.47 -13.52
N GLN A 27 8.38 12.17 -14.68
CA GLN A 27 7.47 11.04 -14.86
C GLN A 27 8.19 9.69 -14.66
N ASP A 28 9.39 9.55 -15.24
CA ASP A 28 10.22 8.35 -15.07
C ASP A 28 10.63 8.16 -13.61
N LEU A 29 11.03 9.24 -12.94
CA LEU A 29 11.42 9.21 -11.55
C LEU A 29 10.25 8.80 -10.62
N LYS A 30 9.05 9.35 -10.86
CA LYS A 30 7.82 8.96 -10.15
C LYS A 30 7.49 7.49 -10.36
N TYR A 31 7.64 6.99 -11.59
CA TYR A 31 7.43 5.58 -11.91
C TYR A 31 8.42 4.69 -11.17
N LEU A 32 9.73 4.96 -11.27
CA LEU A 32 10.79 4.18 -10.63
C LEU A 32 10.66 4.18 -9.10
N ALA A 33 10.30 5.33 -8.49
CA ALA A 33 10.09 5.45 -7.06
C ALA A 33 8.96 4.54 -6.56
N ASN A 34 7.87 4.43 -7.33
CA ASN A 34 6.74 3.57 -6.98
C ASN A 34 6.96 2.09 -7.32
N LEU A 35 7.90 1.78 -8.21
CA LEU A 35 8.32 0.42 -8.50
C LEU A 35 9.26 -0.16 -7.41
N CYS A 36 9.94 0.69 -6.66
CA CYS A 36 10.89 0.30 -5.62
C CYS A 36 10.19 -0.26 -4.37
N HIS A 37 10.53 -1.48 -3.96
CA HIS A 37 10.01 -2.12 -2.75
C HIS A 37 10.85 -1.86 -1.50
N ASN A 38 11.89 -1.03 -1.60
CA ASN A 38 12.81 -0.70 -0.48
C ASN A 38 13.37 -1.96 0.21
N CYS A 39 13.78 -2.95 -0.57
CA CYS A 39 14.37 -4.20 -0.05
C CYS A 39 15.82 -4.04 0.40
N ARG A 40 16.48 -2.92 0.05
CA ARG A 40 17.87 -2.56 0.37
C ARG A 40 18.96 -3.45 -0.23
N GLY A 41 18.65 -4.49 -0.99
CA GLY A 41 19.65 -5.32 -1.63
C GLY A 41 20.66 -4.52 -2.46
N CYS A 42 20.18 -3.56 -3.25
CA CYS A 42 21.03 -2.67 -4.03
C CYS A 42 21.90 -1.71 -3.19
N TYR A 43 21.53 -1.40 -1.95
CA TYR A 43 22.32 -0.56 -1.05
C TYR A 43 23.52 -1.32 -0.48
N TYR A 44 23.27 -2.52 0.06
CA TYR A 44 24.34 -3.34 0.66
C TYR A 44 25.33 -3.90 -0.37
N ALA A 45 24.87 -4.09 -1.61
CA ALA A 45 25.74 -4.53 -2.71
C ALA A 45 26.46 -3.39 -3.43
N CYS A 46 26.16 -2.12 -3.11
CA CYS A 46 26.62 -0.96 -3.86
C CYS A 46 28.04 -0.55 -3.45
N GLN A 47 28.98 -0.59 -4.41
CA GLN A 47 30.35 -0.10 -4.18
C GLN A 47 30.42 1.43 -3.99
N TYR A 48 29.38 2.17 -4.35
CA TYR A 48 29.29 3.63 -4.22
C TYR A 48 28.45 4.07 -3.00
N ALA A 49 27.99 3.11 -2.18
CA ALA A 49 27.34 3.42 -0.91
C ALA A 49 28.37 3.86 0.14
N PRO A 50 27.96 4.50 1.26
CA PRO A 50 28.88 4.83 2.33
C PRO A 50 29.79 3.65 2.74
N PRO A 51 31.10 3.86 2.97
CA PRO A 51 31.81 5.13 3.15
C PRO A 51 32.35 5.78 1.86
N HIS A 52 31.87 5.38 0.67
CA HIS A 52 32.33 5.97 -0.58
C HIS A 52 31.91 7.45 -0.68
N GLU A 53 32.73 8.30 -1.29
CA GLU A 53 32.51 9.74 -1.42
C GLU A 53 31.19 10.13 -2.11
N PHE A 54 30.64 9.24 -2.96
CA PHE A 54 29.35 9.48 -3.60
C PHE A 54 28.13 9.30 -2.67
N ASP A 55 28.32 8.69 -1.52
CA ASP A 55 27.28 8.48 -0.49
C ASP A 55 25.91 8.03 -1.08
N LEU A 56 25.98 7.08 -2.03
CA LEU A 56 24.81 6.68 -2.80
C LEU A 56 23.84 5.81 -1.99
N ASN A 57 22.65 6.32 -1.73
CA ASN A 57 21.57 5.58 -1.09
C ASN A 57 20.28 5.62 -1.95
N LEU A 58 20.27 4.85 -3.03
CA LEU A 58 19.15 4.79 -3.97
C LEU A 58 17.81 4.42 -3.31
N PRO A 59 17.72 3.39 -2.42
CA PRO A 59 16.45 3.05 -1.78
C PRO A 59 15.86 4.18 -0.96
N ARG A 60 16.70 4.97 -0.27
CA ARG A 60 16.27 6.12 0.51
C ARG A 60 15.70 7.22 -0.40
N SER A 61 16.43 7.59 -1.42
CA SER A 61 15.98 8.64 -2.37
C SER A 61 14.67 8.25 -3.06
N LEU A 62 14.52 6.98 -3.49
CA LEU A 62 13.27 6.51 -4.08
C LEU A 62 12.13 6.44 -3.06
N ALA A 63 12.41 6.14 -1.78
CA ALA A 63 11.37 6.14 -0.74
C ALA A 63 10.86 7.56 -0.43
N GLU A 64 11.76 8.55 -0.37
CA GLU A 64 11.41 9.97 -0.18
C GLU A 64 10.55 10.47 -1.35
N LEU A 65 10.96 10.19 -2.58
CA LEU A 65 10.22 10.57 -3.78
C LEU A 65 8.85 9.87 -3.87
N ARG A 66 8.76 8.61 -3.45
CA ARG A 66 7.48 7.88 -3.38
C ARG A 66 6.51 8.52 -2.38
N GLN A 67 7.01 8.95 -1.22
CA GLN A 67 6.20 9.68 -0.24
C GLN A 67 5.63 10.97 -0.85
N GLU A 68 6.45 11.72 -1.59
CA GLU A 68 5.99 12.93 -2.28
C GLU A 68 4.94 12.60 -3.35
N THR A 69 5.13 11.53 -4.12
CA THR A 69 4.15 11.05 -5.11
C THR A 69 2.80 10.75 -4.47
N TYR A 70 2.78 10.11 -3.30
CA TYR A 70 1.54 9.83 -2.57
C TYR A 70 0.84 11.11 -2.12
N ARG A 71 1.60 12.11 -1.66
CA ARG A 71 1.04 13.41 -1.28
C ARG A 71 0.44 14.16 -2.46
N GLU A 72 1.13 14.15 -3.60
CA GLU A 72 0.69 14.85 -4.82
C GLU A 72 -0.57 14.23 -5.44
N LEU A 73 -0.59 12.90 -5.52
CA LEU A 73 -1.58 12.17 -6.31
C LEU A 73 -2.78 11.69 -5.48
N SER A 74 -2.73 11.82 -4.14
CA SER A 74 -3.84 11.46 -3.28
C SER A 74 -5.09 12.30 -3.56
N TRP A 75 -6.25 11.68 -3.40
CA TRP A 75 -7.55 12.34 -3.48
C TRP A 75 -8.37 11.98 -2.22
N PRO A 76 -9.13 12.92 -1.67
CA PRO A 76 -9.22 14.35 -2.00
C PRO A 76 -7.96 15.14 -1.60
N LYS A 77 -7.68 16.21 -2.34
CA LYS A 77 -6.46 17.03 -2.14
C LYS A 77 -6.33 17.62 -0.73
N ALA A 78 -7.45 17.81 -0.02
CA ALA A 78 -7.47 18.28 1.37
C ALA A 78 -6.72 17.34 2.32
N MET A 79 -6.62 16.03 1.98
CA MET A 79 -5.93 15.03 2.81
C MET A 79 -4.39 15.04 2.66
N LYS A 80 -3.82 15.87 1.78
CA LYS A 80 -2.35 15.96 1.59
C LYS A 80 -1.59 16.20 2.91
N GLY A 81 -2.15 17.02 3.79
CA GLY A 81 -1.56 17.33 5.09
C GLY A 81 -1.47 16.12 6.03
N PHE A 82 -2.34 15.13 5.86
CA PHE A 82 -2.40 13.94 6.70
C PHE A 82 -1.17 13.04 6.54
N PHE A 83 -0.57 13.03 5.35
CA PHE A 83 0.63 12.24 5.08
C PHE A 83 1.85 12.70 5.88
N ARG A 84 1.89 13.97 6.33
CA ARG A 84 3.00 14.48 7.14
C ARG A 84 3.02 13.89 8.55
N ASN A 85 1.85 13.71 9.14
CA ASN A 85 1.67 13.18 10.51
C ASN A 85 0.85 11.89 10.50
N ASN A 86 1.14 11.00 9.56
CA ASN A 86 0.33 9.83 9.24
C ASN A 86 0.02 8.97 10.49
N GLY A 87 1.02 8.63 11.30
CA GLY A 87 0.83 7.80 12.49
C GLY A 87 -0.14 8.42 13.50
N LEU A 88 0.02 9.70 13.82
CA LEU A 88 -0.87 10.41 14.74
C LEU A 88 -2.30 10.47 14.21
N ILE A 89 -2.47 10.82 12.92
CA ILE A 89 -3.78 10.99 12.31
C ILE A 89 -4.53 9.66 12.23
N VAL A 90 -3.86 8.59 11.82
CA VAL A 90 -4.46 7.25 11.80
C VAL A 90 -4.89 6.81 13.19
N SER A 91 -4.06 7.04 14.22
CA SER A 91 -4.42 6.72 15.61
C SER A 91 -5.62 7.52 16.09
N LEU A 92 -5.68 8.82 15.79
CA LEU A 92 -6.82 9.67 16.17
C LEU A 92 -8.10 9.26 15.44
N ILE A 93 -8.03 8.96 14.14
CA ILE A 93 -9.19 8.48 13.38
C ILE A 93 -9.69 7.15 13.92
N ALA A 94 -8.79 6.21 14.25
CA ALA A 94 -9.15 4.92 14.82
C ALA A 94 -9.82 5.09 16.19
N ALA A 95 -9.26 5.91 17.07
CA ALA A 95 -9.85 6.21 18.38
C ALA A 95 -11.23 6.86 18.24
N LEU A 96 -11.35 7.84 17.34
CA LEU A 96 -12.64 8.51 17.07
C LEU A 96 -13.68 7.53 16.51
N ALA A 97 -13.29 6.65 15.58
CA ALA A 97 -14.20 5.67 15.00
C ALA A 97 -14.74 4.70 16.06
N ILE A 98 -13.87 4.17 16.93
CA ILE A 98 -14.27 3.29 18.04
C ILE A 98 -15.23 4.03 18.99
N THR A 99 -14.85 5.24 19.41
CA THR A 99 -15.69 6.06 20.29
C THR A 99 -17.06 6.33 19.68
N LEU A 100 -17.09 6.65 18.39
CA LEU A 100 -18.34 6.96 17.69
C LEU A 100 -19.25 5.73 17.57
N VAL A 101 -18.69 4.56 17.31
CA VAL A 101 -19.46 3.30 17.27
C VAL A 101 -20.04 2.99 18.65
N LEU A 102 -19.27 3.13 19.73
CA LEU A 102 -19.73 2.92 21.10
C LEU A 102 -20.82 3.92 21.50
N LEU A 103 -20.62 5.21 21.21
CA LEU A 103 -21.64 6.24 21.48
C LEU A 103 -22.92 5.99 20.68
N LEU A 104 -22.80 5.66 19.42
CA LEU A 104 -23.97 5.36 18.58
C LEU A 104 -24.74 4.15 19.12
N THR A 105 -24.04 3.10 19.57
CA THR A 105 -24.66 1.93 20.20
C THR A 105 -25.41 2.33 21.48
N LEU A 106 -24.79 3.12 22.36
CA LEU A 106 -25.41 3.63 23.60
C LEU A 106 -26.66 4.48 23.32
N LEU A 107 -26.60 5.35 22.33
CA LEU A 107 -27.70 6.24 21.96
C LEU A 107 -28.87 5.49 21.34
N LEU A 108 -28.61 4.46 20.54
CA LEU A 108 -29.65 3.72 19.83
C LEU A 108 -30.30 2.63 20.69
N GLN A 109 -29.54 1.96 21.56
CA GLN A 109 -30.01 0.78 22.30
C GLN A 109 -30.13 0.98 23.82
N GLY A 110 -29.53 2.04 24.35
CA GLY A 110 -29.47 2.27 25.80
C GLY A 110 -28.37 1.41 26.48
N GLY A 111 -28.03 1.82 27.71
CA GLY A 111 -26.91 1.17 28.46
C GLY A 111 -27.23 -0.26 28.92
N GLU A 112 -28.51 -0.57 29.14
CA GLU A 112 -28.95 -1.87 29.64
C GLU A 112 -28.64 -3.00 28.64
N VAL A 113 -28.76 -2.72 27.33
CA VAL A 113 -28.49 -3.69 26.27
C VAL A 113 -27.03 -4.11 26.24
N LEU A 114 -26.10 -3.19 26.51
CA LEU A 114 -24.65 -3.51 26.46
C LEU A 114 -24.22 -4.49 27.55
N PHE A 115 -24.90 -4.52 28.70
CA PHE A 115 -24.53 -5.35 29.84
C PHE A 115 -25.45 -6.58 29.98
N ALA A 116 -26.44 -6.75 29.07
CA ALA A 116 -27.30 -7.91 29.06
C ALA A 116 -26.68 -9.08 28.29
N SER A 117 -27.02 -10.30 28.63
CA SER A 117 -26.64 -11.50 27.92
C SER A 117 -27.56 -11.70 26.69
N HIS A 118 -26.97 -11.68 25.50
CA HIS A 118 -27.69 -11.91 24.25
C HIS A 118 -27.30 -13.24 23.64
N THR A 119 -28.28 -14.16 23.50
CA THR A 119 -28.08 -15.52 22.94
C THR A 119 -29.05 -15.76 21.77
N GLY A 120 -28.70 -16.71 20.89
CA GLY A 120 -29.49 -17.10 19.74
C GLY A 120 -29.15 -16.36 18.45
N GLU A 121 -29.87 -16.67 17.37
CA GLU A 121 -29.64 -16.07 16.06
C GLU A 121 -29.87 -14.56 16.09
N GLY A 122 -28.97 -13.81 15.43
CA GLY A 122 -29.05 -12.36 15.36
C GLY A 122 -28.73 -11.62 16.67
N ALA A 123 -28.21 -12.29 17.71
CA ALA A 123 -27.86 -11.70 19.00
C ALA A 123 -26.96 -10.46 18.88
N PHE A 124 -26.00 -10.50 17.95
CA PHE A 124 -25.10 -9.36 17.67
C PHE A 124 -25.88 -8.11 17.20
N TYR A 125 -26.88 -8.29 16.34
CA TYR A 125 -27.66 -7.17 15.80
C TYR A 125 -28.67 -6.59 16.79
N ARG A 126 -28.93 -7.26 17.91
CA ARG A 126 -29.67 -6.70 19.05
C ARG A 126 -28.84 -5.64 19.78
N VAL A 127 -27.53 -5.82 19.82
CA VAL A 127 -26.59 -4.87 20.43
C VAL A 127 -26.27 -3.72 19.46
N ILE A 128 -25.87 -4.04 18.23
CA ILE A 128 -25.58 -3.05 17.19
C ILE A 128 -26.53 -3.25 16.03
N PRO A 129 -27.51 -2.35 15.82
CA PRO A 129 -28.44 -2.49 14.71
C PRO A 129 -27.72 -2.63 13.36
N TYR A 130 -28.18 -3.54 12.53
CA TYR A 130 -27.59 -3.83 11.23
C TYR A 130 -27.35 -2.57 10.38
N ALA A 131 -28.34 -1.71 10.27
CA ALA A 131 -28.24 -0.46 9.51
C ALA A 131 -27.17 0.51 10.08
N ALA A 132 -27.05 0.59 11.41
CA ALA A 132 -26.07 1.44 12.08
C ALA A 132 -24.63 0.99 11.80
N MET A 133 -24.42 -0.30 11.51
CA MET A 133 -23.13 -0.84 11.11
C MET A 133 -22.92 -0.73 9.59
N VAL A 134 -23.89 -1.17 8.79
CA VAL A 134 -23.71 -1.30 7.34
C VAL A 134 -23.62 0.06 6.65
N VAL A 135 -24.48 1.04 7.01
CA VAL A 135 -24.52 2.32 6.30
C VAL A 135 -23.19 3.10 6.37
N PRO A 136 -22.61 3.39 7.55
CA PRO A 136 -21.38 4.16 7.62
C PRO A 136 -20.18 3.42 7.00
N PHE A 137 -20.08 2.09 7.20
CA PHE A 137 -18.99 1.32 6.61
C PHE A 137 -19.10 1.18 5.09
N SER A 138 -20.33 1.07 4.54
CA SER A 138 -20.55 1.08 3.10
C SER A 138 -20.19 2.43 2.49
N LEU A 139 -20.56 3.54 3.14
CA LEU A 139 -20.17 4.88 2.69
C LEU A 139 -18.64 5.05 2.71
N ALA A 140 -17.98 4.60 3.79
CA ALA A 140 -16.53 4.64 3.89
C ALA A 140 -15.86 3.79 2.80
N ALA A 141 -16.38 2.60 2.52
CA ALA A 141 -15.89 1.72 1.45
C ALA A 141 -16.02 2.36 0.07
N VAL A 142 -17.18 2.99 -0.23
CA VAL A 142 -17.39 3.70 -1.50
C VAL A 142 -16.43 4.88 -1.64
N LEU A 143 -16.23 5.69 -0.60
CA LEU A 143 -15.28 6.80 -0.59
C LEU A 143 -13.85 6.31 -0.79
N LEU A 144 -13.47 5.21 -0.14
CA LEU A 144 -12.16 4.56 -0.32
C LEU A 144 -11.96 4.12 -1.78
N LEU A 145 -12.92 3.44 -2.37
CA LEU A 145 -12.84 2.99 -3.77
C LEU A 145 -12.72 4.16 -4.73
N ILE A 146 -13.50 5.23 -4.54
CA ILE A 146 -13.39 6.45 -5.34
C ILE A 146 -11.99 7.07 -5.19
N SER A 147 -11.47 7.14 -3.98
CA SER A 147 -10.14 7.70 -3.70
C SER A 147 -9.03 6.89 -4.37
N LEU A 148 -9.10 5.57 -4.28
CA LEU A 148 -8.14 4.65 -4.93
C LEU A 148 -8.22 4.76 -6.46
N CYS A 149 -9.41 4.76 -7.04
CA CYS A 149 -9.59 4.88 -8.50
C CYS A 149 -9.06 6.23 -9.01
N LYS A 150 -9.39 7.33 -8.33
CA LYS A 150 -8.87 8.65 -8.72
C LYS A 150 -7.36 8.76 -8.54
N GLY A 151 -6.83 8.27 -7.41
CA GLY A 151 -5.38 8.23 -7.15
C GLY A 151 -4.65 7.41 -8.23
N PHE A 152 -5.18 6.25 -8.58
CA PHE A 152 -4.64 5.41 -9.66
C PHE A 152 -4.66 6.12 -11.02
N ILE A 153 -5.77 6.76 -11.39
CA ILE A 153 -5.87 7.50 -12.66
C ILE A 153 -4.89 8.67 -12.70
N HIS A 154 -4.73 9.40 -11.58
CA HIS A 154 -3.76 10.48 -11.49
C HIS A 154 -2.33 9.96 -11.63
N PHE A 155 -1.98 8.88 -10.95
CA PHE A 155 -0.69 8.22 -11.08
C PHE A 155 -0.43 7.75 -12.51
N TRP A 156 -1.39 7.07 -13.14
CA TRP A 156 -1.28 6.58 -14.50
C TRP A 156 -0.96 7.69 -15.49
N ARG A 157 -1.63 8.83 -15.34
CA ARG A 157 -1.36 10.03 -16.16
C ARG A 157 -0.02 10.67 -15.83
N ALA A 158 0.34 10.71 -14.55
CA ALA A 158 1.59 11.31 -14.09
C ALA A 158 2.83 10.52 -14.52
N THR A 159 2.70 9.24 -14.84
CA THR A 159 3.75 8.39 -15.42
C THR A 159 3.81 8.44 -16.95
N GLY A 160 3.00 9.32 -17.57
CA GLY A 160 2.98 9.50 -19.03
C GLY A 160 2.25 8.42 -19.81
N GLU A 161 1.58 7.50 -19.11
CA GLU A 161 0.83 6.41 -19.73
C GLU A 161 -0.52 6.87 -20.28
N THR A 162 -0.94 6.27 -21.39
CA THR A 162 -2.22 6.56 -22.03
C THR A 162 -3.27 5.51 -21.66
N THR A 163 -4.55 5.88 -21.80
CA THR A 163 -5.67 4.93 -21.62
C THR A 163 -5.65 3.76 -22.59
N ARG A 164 -4.91 3.87 -23.72
CA ARG A 164 -4.73 2.78 -24.69
C ARG A 164 -3.94 1.62 -24.08
N SER A 165 -2.96 1.89 -23.24
CA SER A 165 -2.16 0.87 -22.55
C SER A 165 -3.00 0.04 -21.56
N LEU A 166 -4.07 0.60 -20.99
CA LEU A 166 -5.02 -0.13 -20.15
C LEU A 166 -5.82 -1.22 -20.93
N LYS A 167 -5.84 -1.18 -22.25
CA LYS A 167 -6.54 -2.19 -23.06
C LYS A 167 -5.70 -3.45 -23.32
N ARG A 168 -4.44 -3.50 -22.93
CA ARG A 168 -3.53 -4.64 -23.10
C ARG A 168 -3.79 -5.74 -22.07
N ARG A 169 -4.86 -6.51 -22.25
CA ARG A 169 -5.26 -7.61 -21.33
C ARG A 169 -4.12 -8.53 -20.88
N PRO A 170 -3.23 -9.06 -21.76
CA PRO A 170 -2.18 -9.97 -21.31
C PRO A 170 -1.17 -9.32 -20.35
N ALA A 171 -0.90 -8.01 -20.51
CA ALA A 171 -0.02 -7.28 -19.60
C ALA A 171 -0.65 -7.14 -18.21
N HIS A 172 -1.95 -6.87 -18.12
CA HIS A 172 -2.66 -6.76 -16.85
C HIS A 172 -2.75 -8.09 -16.11
N LEU A 173 -3.08 -9.18 -16.81
CA LEU A 173 -3.12 -10.52 -16.21
C LEU A 173 -1.75 -10.91 -15.65
N ARG A 174 -0.67 -10.60 -16.38
CA ARG A 174 0.69 -10.84 -15.91
C ARG A 174 1.01 -9.97 -14.68
N ALA A 175 0.65 -8.69 -14.71
CA ALA A 175 0.86 -7.78 -13.58
C ALA A 175 0.10 -8.24 -12.33
N VAL A 176 -1.17 -8.65 -12.46
CA VAL A 176 -1.96 -9.21 -11.35
C VAL A 176 -1.29 -10.47 -10.80
N TRP A 177 -0.83 -11.37 -11.66
CA TRP A 177 -0.14 -12.59 -11.25
C TRP A 177 1.17 -12.29 -10.51
N ASP A 178 1.97 -11.32 -11.01
CA ASP A 178 3.21 -10.88 -10.38
C ASP A 178 2.93 -10.26 -8.99
N VAL A 179 1.82 -9.51 -8.83
CA VAL A 179 1.38 -8.96 -7.53
C VAL A 179 0.97 -10.07 -6.57
N LEU A 180 0.12 -11.01 -7.01
CA LEU A 180 -0.34 -12.12 -6.16
C LEU A 180 0.83 -12.98 -5.65
N ARG A 181 1.88 -13.13 -6.45
CA ARG A 181 3.08 -13.89 -6.07
C ARG A 181 4.13 -13.05 -5.34
N LEU A 182 3.94 -11.73 -5.20
CA LEU A 182 4.96 -10.79 -4.71
C LEU A 182 6.32 -11.00 -5.38
N LYS A 183 6.31 -11.16 -6.71
CA LYS A 183 7.48 -11.54 -7.51
C LYS A 183 8.70 -10.66 -7.25
N TYR A 184 8.48 -9.33 -7.16
CA TYR A 184 9.57 -8.37 -7.02
C TYR A 184 9.96 -8.07 -5.57
N LEU A 185 9.36 -8.76 -4.59
CA LEU A 185 9.72 -8.66 -3.18
C LEU A 185 10.70 -9.75 -2.74
N ASP A 186 11.35 -10.43 -3.68
CA ASP A 186 12.31 -11.50 -3.44
C ASP A 186 13.77 -11.07 -3.59
N GLY A 187 14.03 -9.80 -3.89
CA GLY A 187 15.39 -9.29 -4.04
C GLY A 187 16.22 -10.00 -5.11
N GLY A 188 15.58 -10.39 -6.22
CA GLY A 188 16.23 -11.16 -7.30
C GLY A 188 16.40 -12.66 -6.98
N GLY A 189 15.60 -13.19 -6.06
CA GLY A 189 15.61 -14.61 -5.66
C GLY A 189 16.38 -14.90 -4.37
N HIS A 190 17.20 -13.98 -3.89
CA HIS A 190 18.00 -14.16 -2.67
C HIS A 190 17.29 -13.65 -1.41
N GLY A 191 16.29 -12.78 -1.56
CA GLY A 191 15.58 -12.12 -0.47
C GLY A 191 15.95 -10.66 -0.31
N CYS A 192 15.48 -10.07 0.78
CA CYS A 192 15.70 -8.67 1.13
C CYS A 192 16.77 -8.54 2.21
N ASN A 193 17.56 -7.48 2.15
CA ASN A 193 18.53 -7.11 3.20
C ASN A 193 17.86 -6.11 4.15
N TYR A 194 17.23 -6.64 5.21
CA TYR A 194 16.58 -5.84 6.24
C TYR A 194 16.37 -6.67 7.51
N PRO A 195 16.76 -6.19 8.69
CA PRO A 195 17.31 -4.85 9.00
C PRO A 195 18.80 -4.68 8.72
N ASP A 196 19.52 -5.75 8.44
CA ASP A 196 20.97 -5.82 8.22
C ASP A 196 21.31 -6.24 6.78
N ASP A 197 22.58 -6.57 6.51
CA ASP A 197 23.12 -6.98 5.21
C ASP A 197 22.83 -8.44 4.85
N ARG A 198 22.17 -9.20 5.73
CA ARG A 198 21.85 -10.61 5.48
C ARG A 198 20.62 -10.76 4.60
N PHE A 199 20.70 -11.66 3.64
CA PHE A 199 19.55 -11.99 2.80
C PHE A 199 18.50 -12.79 3.54
N SER A 200 17.24 -12.37 3.46
CA SER A 200 16.13 -13.04 4.13
C SER A 200 14.83 -12.93 3.34
N MET A 201 14.08 -14.03 3.27
CA MET A 201 12.72 -14.08 2.72
C MET A 201 11.63 -13.75 3.76
N ILE A 202 12.00 -13.49 5.01
CA ILE A 202 11.05 -13.24 6.12
C ILE A 202 10.08 -12.11 5.75
N ARG A 203 10.59 -10.99 5.24
CA ARG A 203 9.76 -9.85 4.85
C ARG A 203 8.70 -10.21 3.80
N ARG A 204 9.08 -11.01 2.80
CA ARG A 204 8.14 -11.48 1.76
C ARG A 204 7.10 -12.41 2.35
N ASN A 205 7.51 -13.36 3.20
CA ASN A 205 6.61 -14.32 3.80
C ASN A 205 5.59 -13.64 4.74
N PHE A 206 6.03 -12.70 5.59
CA PHE A 206 5.12 -11.91 6.42
C PHE A 206 4.18 -11.06 5.57
N HIS A 207 4.67 -10.47 4.49
CA HIS A 207 3.81 -9.68 3.60
C HIS A 207 2.76 -10.56 2.91
N HIS A 208 3.10 -11.78 2.49
CA HIS A 208 2.13 -12.78 2.01
C HIS A 208 1.08 -13.11 3.07
N ALA A 209 1.49 -13.36 4.30
CA ALA A 209 0.55 -13.68 5.38
C ALA A 209 -0.42 -12.52 5.63
N VAL A 210 0.07 -11.28 5.68
CA VAL A 210 -0.76 -10.08 5.85
C VAL A 210 -1.68 -9.87 4.65
N PHE A 211 -1.16 -9.99 3.43
CA PHE A 211 -1.94 -9.78 2.21
C PHE A 211 -3.08 -10.80 2.07
N TYR A 212 -2.76 -12.09 2.18
CA TYR A 212 -3.79 -13.13 2.06
C TYR A 212 -4.73 -13.16 3.26
N GLY A 213 -4.23 -12.87 4.47
CA GLY A 213 -5.07 -12.70 5.65
C GLY A 213 -6.08 -11.58 5.48
N PHE A 214 -5.65 -10.43 4.97
CA PHE A 214 -6.55 -9.32 4.65
C PHE A 214 -7.59 -9.71 3.59
N MET A 215 -7.18 -10.38 2.52
CA MET A 215 -8.10 -10.82 1.45
C MET A 215 -9.14 -11.82 1.97
N LEU A 216 -8.75 -12.71 2.87
CA LEU A 216 -9.69 -13.65 3.52
C LEU A 216 -10.67 -12.94 4.44
N CYS A 217 -10.22 -11.98 5.24
CA CYS A 217 -11.11 -11.14 6.05
C CYS A 217 -12.10 -10.35 5.18
N LEU A 218 -11.63 -9.77 4.08
CA LEU A 218 -12.48 -9.05 3.13
C LEU A 218 -13.53 -9.98 2.50
N ALA A 219 -13.12 -11.19 2.09
CA ALA A 219 -14.04 -12.20 1.54
C ALA A 219 -15.08 -12.61 2.58
N SER A 220 -14.68 -12.90 3.81
CA SER A 220 -15.58 -13.26 4.91
C SER A 220 -16.60 -12.15 5.20
N THR A 221 -16.12 -10.89 5.27
CA THR A 221 -17.02 -9.73 5.47
C THR A 221 -18.00 -9.57 4.31
N THR A 222 -17.55 -9.78 3.08
CA THR A 222 -18.40 -9.70 1.89
C THR A 222 -19.49 -10.79 1.91
N VAL A 223 -19.13 -12.03 2.26
CA VAL A 223 -20.12 -13.13 2.38
C VAL A 223 -21.10 -12.86 3.51
N ALA A 224 -20.66 -12.30 4.64
CA ALA A 224 -21.55 -11.97 5.75
C ALA A 224 -22.49 -10.78 5.45
N PHE A 225 -22.20 -9.99 4.42
CA PHE A 225 -23.05 -8.88 4.00
C PHE A 225 -24.29 -9.35 3.21
N PHE A 226 -24.18 -10.46 2.46
CA PHE A 226 -25.24 -11.08 1.67
C PHE A 226 -25.93 -12.21 2.42
#